data_de16bf5f1736ae56c792680c11cfacd8
#
_entry.id   de16bf5f1736ae56c792680c11cfacd8
#
_cell.length_a   1.000
_cell.length_b   1.000
_cell.length_c   1.000
_cell.angle_alpha   90.00
_cell.angle_beta   90.00
_cell.angle_gamma   90.00
#
_symmetry.space_group_name_H-M   'P 1'
#
loop_
_entity.id
_entity.type
_entity.pdbx_description
1 polymer ?
#
loop_
_entity_poly.entity_id
_entity_poly.type
_entity_poly.pdbx_seq_one_letter_code
_entity_poly.pdbx_strand_id
1 'polypeptide(L)'
;MSKILVVLTGGTIGSVCSDGVRGINGDSPYILLREFSRRCPEYSECNFEVINPYSILSENLSYGCWEKLYSALSGIDTSTYSGIIITHGSDTLAYTSAIMGYLMRGTQCPIVFTAADRPVDDPESNAICNFRSAVEFIINSGLRGVFTAYRSYSVNAIHLATRLCSADCFLDEFTAYGGEIFGKTDKGRFVPNASPLNPSQSELKRDLTSIAPDKIHLSRKVMLLHSYPHMDYSAINPDGFAAVINCGYHCATACNSGGSLSLASFAEKCAACGADLWLGSFKSAENEVYASNDALLKLGIRQFTDMSWEAAYTKAVLAYNLPNTDADEFMQRNIYFEQVGKPLSD
;
A
#
# COMPACT_ATOMS: atom_id res chain seq x y z
N MET A 1 -15.20 -22.76 13.21
CA MET A 1 -15.68 -21.37 13.38
C MET A 1 -14.50 -20.44 13.12
N SER A 2 -14.57 -19.62 12.10
CA SER A 2 -13.45 -18.71 11.76
C SER A 2 -13.52 -17.46 12.63
N LYS A 3 -12.45 -17.20 13.39
CA LYS A 3 -12.30 -16.00 14.21
C LYS A 3 -11.59 -14.93 13.41
N ILE A 4 -12.24 -13.83 13.07
CA ILE A 4 -11.72 -12.75 12.23
C ILE A 4 -11.72 -11.44 13.02
N LEU A 5 -10.56 -10.78 13.09
CA LEU A 5 -10.47 -9.44 13.65
C LEU A 5 -10.79 -8.41 12.56
N VAL A 6 -11.67 -7.47 12.85
CA VAL A 6 -12.00 -6.33 11.99
C VAL A 6 -11.44 -5.07 12.62
N VAL A 7 -10.53 -4.43 11.91
CA VAL A 7 -9.87 -3.19 12.32
C VAL A 7 -10.48 -2.04 11.52
N LEU A 8 -11.16 -1.15 12.22
CA LEU A 8 -11.87 -0.04 11.60
C LEU A 8 -10.99 1.21 11.64
N THR A 9 -10.66 1.79 10.48
CA THR A 9 -9.85 3.00 10.39
C THR A 9 -10.59 4.19 9.78
N GLY A 10 -11.86 4.01 9.44
CA GLY A 10 -12.69 5.02 8.78
C GLY A 10 -12.88 4.73 7.28
N GLY A 11 -12.92 5.79 6.49
CA GLY A 11 -13.16 5.72 5.05
C GLY A 11 -14.63 5.54 4.66
N THR A 12 -14.91 5.55 3.36
CA THR A 12 -16.26 5.45 2.79
C THR A 12 -16.98 4.17 3.20
N ILE A 13 -16.27 3.05 3.30
CA ILE A 13 -16.82 1.76 3.71
C ILE A 13 -17.44 1.77 5.12
N GLY A 14 -16.97 2.68 5.99
CA GLY A 14 -17.49 2.90 7.33
C GLY A 14 -18.25 4.24 7.45
N SER A 15 -18.63 4.90 6.36
CA SER A 15 -19.35 6.16 6.37
C SER A 15 -20.85 5.99 6.08
N VAL A 16 -21.63 7.01 6.44
CA VAL A 16 -23.03 7.16 6.04
C VAL A 16 -23.19 8.48 5.31
N CYS A 17 -24.19 8.53 4.42
CA CYS A 17 -24.53 9.76 3.71
C CYS A 17 -25.70 10.45 4.46
N SER A 18 -25.51 11.73 4.85
CA SER A 18 -26.57 12.57 5.38
C SER A 18 -26.57 13.90 4.62
N ASP A 19 -27.73 14.29 4.09
CA ASP A 19 -27.91 15.55 3.34
C ASP A 19 -26.89 15.76 2.20
N GLY A 20 -26.53 14.66 1.50
CA GLY A 20 -25.55 14.70 0.40
C GLY A 20 -24.09 14.82 0.84
N VAL A 21 -23.83 14.81 2.14
CA VAL A 21 -22.45 14.85 2.71
C VAL A 21 -22.10 13.49 3.28
N ARG A 22 -20.95 12.95 2.88
CA ARG A 22 -20.38 11.71 3.44
C ARG A 22 -19.63 12.04 4.73
N GLY A 23 -19.93 11.30 5.80
CA GLY A 23 -19.28 11.48 7.09
C GLY A 23 -19.19 10.19 7.88
N ILE A 24 -18.27 10.15 8.85
CA ILE A 24 -18.09 9.02 9.75
C ILE A 24 -18.84 9.32 11.04
N ASN A 25 -19.86 8.53 11.35
CA ASN A 25 -20.60 8.58 12.60
C ASN A 25 -20.17 7.42 13.51
N GLY A 26 -20.32 7.56 14.83
CA GLY A 26 -19.87 6.57 15.81
C GLY A 26 -20.40 5.14 15.60
N ASP A 27 -21.62 4.99 15.02
CA ASP A 27 -22.24 3.70 14.74
C ASP A 27 -21.95 3.15 13.33
N SER A 28 -21.37 3.97 12.43
CA SER A 28 -21.14 3.62 11.04
C SER A 28 -20.35 2.31 10.83
N PRO A 29 -19.30 2.03 11.61
CA PRO A 29 -18.50 0.82 11.45
C PRO A 29 -19.32 -0.47 11.66
N TYR A 30 -20.28 -0.46 12.58
CA TYR A 30 -21.13 -1.62 12.86
C TYR A 30 -22.22 -1.83 11.80
N ILE A 31 -22.52 -0.81 11.00
CA ILE A 31 -23.45 -0.93 9.87
C ILE A 31 -22.91 -1.91 8.83
N LEU A 32 -21.61 -1.85 8.53
CA LEU A 32 -20.96 -2.79 7.60
C LEU A 32 -21.16 -4.24 8.03
N LEU A 33 -20.86 -4.57 9.28
CA LEU A 33 -21.00 -5.94 9.79
C LEU A 33 -22.46 -6.41 9.84
N ARG A 34 -23.37 -5.52 10.22
CA ARG A 34 -24.82 -5.80 10.22
C ARG A 34 -25.34 -6.09 8.80
N GLU A 35 -24.96 -5.24 7.83
CA GLU A 35 -25.35 -5.44 6.43
C GLU A 35 -24.69 -6.67 5.81
N PHE A 36 -23.44 -6.94 6.16
CA PHE A 36 -22.77 -8.18 5.76
C PHE A 36 -23.50 -9.42 6.28
N SER A 37 -23.81 -9.48 7.58
CA SER A 37 -24.53 -10.61 8.19
C SER A 37 -25.93 -10.80 7.55
N ARG A 38 -26.59 -9.70 7.19
CA ARG A 38 -27.91 -9.75 6.55
C ARG A 38 -27.85 -10.24 5.10
N ARG A 39 -26.83 -9.79 4.32
CA ARG A 39 -26.71 -10.07 2.88
C ARG A 39 -25.93 -11.34 2.56
N CYS A 40 -25.14 -11.84 3.51
CA CYS A 40 -24.24 -12.98 3.35
C CYS A 40 -24.45 -13.99 4.52
N PRO A 41 -25.66 -14.56 4.72
CA PRO A 41 -25.95 -15.45 5.83
C PRO A 41 -25.13 -16.76 5.80
N GLU A 42 -24.55 -17.12 4.66
CA GLU A 42 -23.65 -18.26 4.49
C GLU A 42 -22.37 -18.15 5.32
N TYR A 43 -22.02 -16.95 5.79
CA TYR A 43 -20.86 -16.69 6.68
C TYR A 43 -21.27 -16.46 8.15
N SER A 44 -22.47 -16.88 8.55
CA SER A 44 -22.99 -16.73 9.95
C SER A 44 -22.11 -17.43 11.00
N GLU A 45 -21.29 -18.39 10.61
CA GLU A 45 -20.32 -19.06 11.50
C GLU A 45 -19.03 -18.26 11.72
N CYS A 46 -18.82 -17.14 11.03
CA CYS A 46 -17.70 -16.27 11.27
C CYS A 46 -17.94 -15.45 12.54
N ASN A 47 -16.96 -15.51 13.45
CA ASN A 47 -16.93 -14.66 14.65
C ASN A 47 -16.07 -13.42 14.38
N PHE A 48 -16.69 -12.24 14.39
CA PHE A 48 -16.01 -10.97 14.17
C PHE A 48 -15.74 -10.27 15.50
N GLU A 49 -14.45 -10.07 15.80
CA GLU A 49 -14.02 -9.14 16.85
C GLU A 49 -13.66 -7.80 16.22
N VAL A 50 -13.93 -6.70 16.91
CA VAL A 50 -13.78 -5.35 16.35
C VAL A 50 -12.88 -4.50 17.22
N ILE A 51 -11.90 -3.83 16.58
CA ILE A 51 -11.14 -2.76 17.20
C ILE A 51 -11.15 -1.51 16.31
N ASN A 52 -10.98 -0.34 16.92
CA ASN A 52 -10.95 0.94 16.20
C ASN A 52 -9.77 1.79 16.72
N PRO A 53 -8.59 1.68 16.12
CA PRO A 53 -7.42 2.47 16.54
C PRO A 53 -7.55 3.96 16.22
N TYR A 54 -8.27 4.31 15.15
CA TYR A 54 -8.63 5.67 14.76
C TYR A 54 -9.76 5.64 13.71
N SER A 55 -10.38 6.81 13.47
CA SER A 55 -11.40 6.96 12.44
C SER A 55 -11.19 8.30 11.72
N ILE A 56 -10.83 8.23 10.43
CA ILE A 56 -10.55 9.40 9.58
C ILE A 56 -11.12 9.23 8.18
N LEU A 57 -11.31 10.34 7.47
CA LEU A 57 -11.37 10.36 6.02
C LEU A 57 -9.93 10.20 5.49
N SER A 58 -9.74 9.36 4.46
CA SER A 58 -8.41 8.88 4.06
C SER A 58 -7.48 9.96 3.51
N GLU A 59 -8.00 11.05 2.96
CA GLU A 59 -7.25 12.22 2.54
C GLU A 59 -6.54 12.94 3.71
N ASN A 60 -6.96 12.67 4.95
CA ASN A 60 -6.35 13.20 6.18
C ASN A 60 -5.32 12.25 6.80
N LEU A 61 -4.89 11.23 6.06
CA LEU A 61 -3.90 10.27 6.53
C LEU A 61 -2.57 10.96 6.90
N SER A 62 -1.99 10.56 8.01
CA SER A 62 -0.70 11.07 8.50
C SER A 62 0.17 9.93 9.01
N TYR A 63 1.46 10.19 9.22
CA TYR A 63 2.38 9.21 9.83
C TYR A 63 1.86 8.70 11.18
N GLY A 64 1.26 9.58 12.00
CA GLY A 64 0.66 9.19 13.27
C GLY A 64 -0.49 8.17 13.13
N CYS A 65 -1.19 8.14 12.00
CA CYS A 65 -2.20 7.12 11.72
C CYS A 65 -1.54 5.76 11.45
N TRP A 66 -0.45 5.71 10.71
CA TRP A 66 0.33 4.48 10.50
C TRP A 66 0.95 3.96 11.79
N GLU A 67 1.49 4.85 12.63
CA GLU A 67 2.02 4.49 13.96
C GLU A 67 0.94 3.84 14.84
N LYS A 68 -0.25 4.46 14.90
CA LYS A 68 -1.39 3.94 15.66
C LYS A 68 -1.86 2.57 15.14
N LEU A 69 -1.99 2.43 13.81
CA LEU A 69 -2.41 1.18 13.19
C LEU A 69 -1.41 0.08 13.46
N TYR A 70 -0.11 0.35 13.25
CA TYR A 70 0.94 -0.62 13.52
C TYR A 70 0.99 -0.99 15.00
N SER A 71 0.91 -0.04 15.92
CA SER A 71 0.88 -0.30 17.36
C SER A 71 -0.31 -1.16 17.78
N ALA A 72 -1.47 -0.98 17.15
CA ALA A 72 -2.64 -1.82 17.40
C ALA A 72 -2.44 -3.26 16.89
N LEU A 73 -1.77 -3.43 15.73
CA LEU A 73 -1.56 -4.74 15.12
C LEU A 73 -0.38 -5.51 15.74
N SER A 74 0.73 -4.82 16.06
CA SER A 74 1.95 -5.45 16.61
C SER A 74 1.74 -6.07 17.99
N GLY A 75 0.75 -5.58 18.76
CA GLY A 75 0.35 -6.13 20.04
C GLY A 75 -0.56 -7.37 19.97
N ILE A 76 -0.96 -7.79 18.77
CA ILE A 76 -1.90 -8.89 18.56
C ILE A 76 -1.15 -10.18 18.22
N ASP A 77 -1.46 -11.25 18.93
CA ASP A 77 -1.06 -12.58 18.47
C ASP A 77 -1.89 -13.00 17.27
N THR A 78 -1.35 -12.78 16.07
CA THR A 78 -2.02 -13.05 14.80
C THR A 78 -2.32 -14.54 14.58
N SER A 79 -1.64 -15.46 15.30
CA SER A 79 -1.91 -16.90 15.22
C SER A 79 -3.25 -17.31 15.81
N THR A 80 -3.85 -16.46 16.64
CA THR A 80 -5.15 -16.73 17.30
C THR A 80 -6.35 -16.40 16.40
N TYR A 81 -6.11 -15.76 15.24
CA TYR A 81 -7.14 -15.40 14.27
C TYR A 81 -7.00 -16.19 12.97
N SER A 82 -8.12 -16.47 12.34
CA SER A 82 -8.15 -16.99 10.96
C SER A 82 -7.66 -15.92 9.96
N GLY A 83 -7.82 -14.64 10.29
CA GLY A 83 -7.36 -13.50 9.55
C GLY A 83 -7.80 -12.18 10.16
N ILE A 84 -7.27 -11.09 9.61
CA ILE A 84 -7.58 -9.72 10.01
C ILE A 84 -8.10 -8.96 8.79
N ILE A 85 -9.21 -8.25 8.92
CA ILE A 85 -9.72 -7.34 7.88
C ILE A 85 -9.54 -5.92 8.36
N ILE A 86 -8.92 -5.06 7.53
CA ILE A 86 -8.74 -3.64 7.83
C ILE A 86 -9.58 -2.85 6.84
N THR A 87 -10.61 -2.16 7.34
CA THR A 87 -11.39 -1.23 6.52
C THR A 87 -10.67 0.11 6.43
N HIS A 88 -10.60 0.67 5.23
CA HIS A 88 -9.84 1.89 4.95
C HIS A 88 -10.59 2.78 3.94
N GLY A 89 -10.17 4.03 3.79
CA GLY A 89 -10.64 4.87 2.70
C GLY A 89 -9.82 4.66 1.42
N SER A 90 -10.46 4.82 0.26
CA SER A 90 -9.88 4.52 -1.06
C SER A 90 -8.67 5.39 -1.42
N ASP A 91 -8.68 6.69 -1.05
CA ASP A 91 -7.67 7.64 -1.54
C ASP A 91 -6.23 7.28 -1.17
N THR A 92 -6.02 6.71 0.01
CA THR A 92 -4.68 6.37 0.51
C THR A 92 -4.52 4.88 0.85
N LEU A 93 -5.45 4.04 0.36
CA LEU A 93 -5.42 2.60 0.55
C LEU A 93 -4.09 1.97 0.11
N ALA A 94 -3.61 2.33 -1.08
CA ALA A 94 -2.38 1.79 -1.64
C ALA A 94 -1.15 2.08 -0.78
N TYR A 95 -1.07 3.28 -0.19
CA TYR A 95 0.02 3.66 0.72
C TYR A 95 -0.06 2.91 2.05
N THR A 96 -1.23 2.88 2.68
CA THR A 96 -1.38 2.20 3.98
C THR A 96 -1.20 0.70 3.86
N SER A 97 -1.74 0.07 2.81
CA SER A 97 -1.54 -1.35 2.59
C SER A 97 -0.07 -1.68 2.33
N ALA A 98 0.66 -0.85 1.56
CA ALA A 98 2.07 -1.06 1.28
C ALA A 98 2.94 -0.97 2.54
N ILE A 99 2.79 0.09 3.35
CA ILE A 99 3.60 0.24 4.57
C ILE A 99 3.29 -0.88 5.58
N MET A 100 2.02 -1.28 5.72
CA MET A 100 1.67 -2.41 6.58
C MET A 100 2.15 -3.75 5.99
N GLY A 101 2.25 -3.88 4.66
CA GLY A 101 2.89 -5.01 4.00
C GLY A 101 4.32 -5.22 4.47
N TYR A 102 5.10 -4.16 4.55
CA TYR A 102 6.46 -4.21 5.09
C TYR A 102 6.50 -4.53 6.59
N LEU A 103 5.73 -3.78 7.38
CA LEU A 103 5.75 -3.87 8.85
C LEU A 103 5.20 -5.19 9.38
N MET A 104 4.16 -5.72 8.74
CA MET A 104 3.47 -6.94 9.16
C MET A 104 3.86 -8.18 8.34
N ARG A 105 5.01 -8.16 7.65
CA ARG A 105 5.47 -9.28 6.80
C ARG A 105 5.59 -10.62 7.53
N GLY A 106 5.78 -10.60 8.84
CA GLY A 106 5.88 -11.80 9.70
C GLY A 106 4.54 -12.29 10.26
N THR A 107 3.40 -11.75 9.83
CA THR A 107 2.08 -12.15 10.31
C THR A 107 1.81 -13.65 10.12
N GLN A 108 1.12 -14.29 11.09
CA GLN A 108 0.80 -15.71 11.02
C GLN A 108 -0.56 -16.00 10.39
N CYS A 109 -1.35 -14.97 10.09
CA CYS A 109 -2.61 -15.07 9.35
C CYS A 109 -2.66 -14.03 8.22
N PRO A 110 -3.60 -14.14 7.25
CA PRO A 110 -3.78 -13.09 6.26
C PRO A 110 -4.34 -11.81 6.89
N ILE A 111 -3.75 -10.67 6.55
CA ILE A 111 -4.26 -9.33 6.83
C ILE A 111 -4.76 -8.78 5.51
N VAL A 112 -6.05 -8.45 5.43
CA VAL A 112 -6.69 -8.02 4.18
C VAL A 112 -7.26 -6.63 4.33
N PHE A 113 -6.69 -5.68 3.62
CA PHE A 113 -7.25 -4.34 3.49
C PHE A 113 -8.45 -4.35 2.55
N THR A 114 -9.42 -3.50 2.83
CA THR A 114 -10.57 -3.28 1.96
C THR A 114 -11.11 -1.86 2.11
N ALA A 115 -11.73 -1.36 1.04
CA ALA A 115 -12.39 -0.05 1.00
C ALA A 115 -13.71 -0.17 0.22
N ALA A 116 -14.37 0.96 -0.02
CA ALA A 116 -15.55 1.03 -0.86
C ALA A 116 -15.60 2.33 -1.67
N ASP A 117 -16.20 2.27 -2.84
CA ASP A 117 -16.49 3.41 -3.71
C ASP A 117 -17.63 4.30 -3.16
N ARG A 118 -18.59 3.68 -2.49
CA ARG A 118 -19.78 4.33 -1.93
C ARG A 118 -20.05 3.83 -0.52
N PRO A 119 -20.81 4.60 0.30
CA PRO A 119 -21.26 4.15 1.62
C PRO A 119 -22.01 2.82 1.55
N VAL A 120 -21.93 2.03 2.62
CA VAL A 120 -22.50 0.67 2.66
C VAL A 120 -24.00 0.60 2.51
N ASP A 121 -24.72 1.68 2.82
CA ASP A 121 -26.17 1.84 2.67
C ASP A 121 -26.59 2.19 1.24
N ASP A 122 -25.66 2.58 0.37
CA ASP A 122 -25.94 2.76 -1.06
C ASP A 122 -26.14 1.39 -1.73
N PRO A 123 -27.24 1.18 -2.46
CA PRO A 123 -27.52 -0.09 -3.16
C PRO A 123 -26.46 -0.47 -4.20
N GLU A 124 -25.78 0.51 -4.80
CA GLU A 124 -24.74 0.30 -5.81
C GLU A 124 -23.33 0.16 -5.22
N SER A 125 -23.18 0.30 -3.89
CA SER A 125 -21.89 0.19 -3.20
C SER A 125 -21.25 -1.18 -3.37
N ASN A 126 -19.95 -1.18 -3.65
CA ASN A 126 -19.13 -2.40 -3.67
C ASN A 126 -18.67 -2.85 -2.26
N ALA A 127 -19.04 -2.12 -1.18
CA ALA A 127 -18.60 -2.38 0.19
C ALA A 127 -18.78 -3.83 0.64
N ILE A 128 -20.01 -4.37 0.50
CA ILE A 128 -20.34 -5.76 0.92
C ILE A 128 -19.60 -6.77 0.03
N CYS A 129 -19.46 -6.49 -1.26
CA CYS A 129 -18.74 -7.35 -2.19
C CYS A 129 -17.25 -7.43 -1.81
N ASN A 130 -16.62 -6.29 -1.51
CA ASN A 130 -15.23 -6.20 -1.13
C ASN A 130 -14.98 -6.87 0.23
N PHE A 131 -15.83 -6.60 1.22
CA PHE A 131 -15.74 -7.24 2.54
C PHE A 131 -15.93 -8.76 2.44
N ARG A 132 -16.89 -9.23 1.63
CA ARG A 132 -17.10 -10.66 1.36
C ARG A 132 -15.84 -11.27 0.72
N SER A 133 -15.23 -10.61 -0.26
CA SER A 133 -14.00 -11.10 -0.90
C SER A 133 -12.86 -11.24 0.11
N ALA A 134 -12.74 -10.31 1.07
CA ALA A 134 -11.76 -10.42 2.14
C ALA A 134 -12.04 -11.64 3.04
N VAL A 135 -13.29 -11.88 3.43
CA VAL A 135 -13.70 -13.06 4.22
C VAL A 135 -13.44 -14.35 3.44
N GLU A 136 -13.85 -14.42 2.17
CA GLU A 136 -13.62 -15.58 1.30
C GLU A 136 -12.12 -15.90 1.17
N PHE A 137 -11.29 -14.87 0.98
CA PHE A 137 -9.84 -15.04 0.90
C PHE A 137 -9.27 -15.59 2.21
N ILE A 138 -9.66 -15.03 3.35
CA ILE A 138 -9.20 -15.49 4.67
C ILE A 138 -9.54 -16.97 4.90
N ILE A 139 -10.76 -17.37 4.58
CA ILE A 139 -11.24 -18.72 4.86
C ILE A 139 -10.60 -19.76 3.93
N ASN A 140 -10.33 -19.39 2.67
CA ASN A 140 -10.03 -20.36 1.62
C ASN A 140 -8.60 -20.35 1.09
N SER A 141 -7.80 -19.28 1.37
CA SER A 141 -6.46 -19.19 0.78
C SER A 141 -5.41 -20.05 1.47
N GLY A 142 -5.51 -20.21 2.80
CA GLY A 142 -4.47 -20.84 3.61
C GLY A 142 -3.13 -20.12 3.54
N LEU A 143 -3.15 -18.82 3.21
CA LEU A 143 -1.97 -17.98 3.04
C LEU A 143 -1.75 -17.10 4.28
N ARG A 144 -0.55 -16.55 4.39
CA ARG A 144 -0.15 -15.51 5.35
C ARG A 144 0.26 -14.26 4.58
N GLY A 145 0.31 -13.14 5.29
CA GLY A 145 0.80 -11.89 4.72
C GLY A 145 -0.27 -10.83 4.55
N VAL A 146 0.07 -9.75 3.87
CA VAL A 146 -0.78 -8.57 3.74
C VAL A 146 -1.27 -8.41 2.30
N PHE A 147 -2.58 -8.26 2.15
CA PHE A 147 -3.28 -8.23 0.88
C PHE A 147 -4.30 -7.09 0.87
N THR A 148 -4.83 -6.80 -0.32
CA THR A 148 -5.99 -5.92 -0.48
C THR A 148 -7.05 -6.62 -1.31
N ALA A 149 -8.28 -6.64 -0.81
CA ALA A 149 -9.46 -7.11 -1.53
C ALA A 149 -10.28 -5.92 -2.00
N TYR A 150 -10.40 -5.76 -3.31
CA TYR A 150 -11.21 -4.70 -3.91
C TYR A 150 -11.73 -5.13 -5.28
N ARG A 151 -13.00 -4.86 -5.54
CA ARG A 151 -13.61 -5.14 -6.83
C ARG A 151 -13.21 -4.07 -7.83
N SER A 152 -12.38 -4.45 -8.80
CA SER A 152 -11.94 -3.61 -9.89
C SER A 152 -12.26 -4.25 -11.23
N TYR A 153 -12.71 -3.46 -12.19
CA TYR A 153 -13.07 -3.93 -13.55
C TYR A 153 -14.00 -5.15 -13.53
N SER A 154 -14.99 -5.14 -12.62
CA SER A 154 -15.94 -6.25 -12.38
C SER A 154 -15.31 -7.55 -11.87
N VAL A 155 -14.04 -7.53 -11.48
CA VAL A 155 -13.33 -8.65 -10.84
C VAL A 155 -13.19 -8.41 -9.35
N ASN A 156 -13.53 -9.39 -8.52
CA ASN A 156 -13.25 -9.35 -7.10
C ASN A 156 -11.76 -9.65 -6.87
N ALA A 157 -10.93 -8.65 -7.11
CA ALA A 157 -9.49 -8.80 -7.14
C ALA A 157 -8.88 -8.90 -5.73
N ILE A 158 -7.85 -9.73 -5.62
CA ILE A 158 -6.94 -9.78 -4.48
C ILE A 158 -5.58 -9.31 -4.98
N HIS A 159 -5.05 -8.29 -4.33
CA HIS A 159 -3.75 -7.70 -4.62
C HIS A 159 -2.76 -8.01 -3.50
N LEU A 160 -1.48 -8.14 -3.83
CA LEU A 160 -0.42 -8.00 -2.85
C LEU A 160 -0.37 -6.54 -2.37
N ALA A 161 -0.33 -6.33 -1.07
CA ALA A 161 -0.45 -5.00 -0.47
C ALA A 161 0.60 -4.01 -0.99
N THR A 162 1.83 -4.49 -1.23
CA THR A 162 2.95 -3.67 -1.73
C THR A 162 2.96 -3.46 -3.25
N ARG A 163 1.99 -4.04 -3.96
CA ARG A 163 1.84 -3.88 -5.42
C ARG A 163 0.57 -3.16 -5.82
N LEU A 164 -0.27 -2.79 -4.86
CA LEU A 164 -1.47 -2.01 -5.14
C LEU A 164 -1.06 -0.61 -5.60
N CYS A 165 -1.57 -0.19 -6.76
CA CYS A 165 -1.49 1.17 -7.25
C CYS A 165 -2.75 1.94 -6.85
N SER A 166 -2.62 3.25 -6.65
CA SER A 166 -3.74 4.14 -6.38
C SER A 166 -4.83 4.01 -7.44
N ALA A 167 -6.08 4.23 -7.03
CA ALA A 167 -7.21 4.14 -7.94
C ALA A 167 -7.13 5.22 -9.04
N ASP A 168 -7.61 4.89 -10.21
CA ASP A 168 -7.82 5.85 -11.29
C ASP A 168 -8.93 6.83 -10.91
N CYS A 169 -8.65 8.13 -11.01
CA CYS A 169 -9.56 9.20 -10.59
C CYS A 169 -10.93 9.19 -11.30
N PHE A 170 -11.00 8.61 -12.50
CA PHE A 170 -12.22 8.61 -13.29
C PHE A 170 -13.04 7.32 -13.09
N LEU A 171 -12.36 6.20 -12.89
CA LEU A 171 -12.98 4.88 -12.85
C LEU A 171 -13.13 4.33 -11.42
N ASP A 172 -12.47 4.93 -10.43
CA ASP A 172 -12.36 4.43 -9.04
C ASP A 172 -11.83 2.98 -8.97
N GLU A 173 -11.00 2.58 -9.95
CA GLU A 173 -10.52 1.21 -10.11
C GLU A 173 -9.05 1.10 -9.69
N PHE A 174 -8.76 0.11 -8.85
CA PHE A 174 -7.39 -0.18 -8.44
C PHE A 174 -6.73 -1.14 -9.42
N THR A 175 -5.43 -0.93 -9.64
CA THR A 175 -4.59 -1.80 -10.45
C THR A 175 -3.41 -2.34 -9.62
N ALA A 176 -2.70 -3.32 -10.17
CA ALA A 176 -1.47 -3.83 -9.58
C ALA A 176 -0.27 -3.37 -10.40
N TYR A 177 0.80 -2.93 -9.73
CA TYR A 177 2.07 -2.67 -10.41
C TYR A 177 2.59 -3.94 -11.09
N GLY A 178 2.98 -3.81 -12.36
CA GLY A 178 3.28 -4.95 -13.23
C GLY A 178 2.08 -5.52 -13.97
N GLY A 179 0.86 -4.97 -13.76
CA GLY A 179 -0.36 -5.33 -14.49
C GLY A 179 -1.04 -6.62 -14.02
N GLU A 180 -0.50 -7.30 -13.02
CA GLU A 180 -0.97 -8.63 -12.60
C GLU A 180 -1.51 -8.63 -11.17
N ILE A 181 -2.82 -8.82 -11.03
CA ILE A 181 -3.42 -9.09 -9.72
C ILE A 181 -2.87 -10.40 -9.14
N PHE A 182 -2.84 -10.52 -7.84
CA PHE A 182 -2.39 -11.76 -7.18
C PHE A 182 -3.39 -12.91 -7.35
N GLY A 183 -4.67 -12.59 -7.42
CA GLY A 183 -5.74 -13.55 -7.66
C GLY A 183 -7.10 -12.89 -7.57
N LYS A 184 -8.15 -13.68 -7.48
CA LYS A 184 -9.54 -13.21 -7.33
C LYS A 184 -10.33 -14.14 -6.44
N THR A 185 -11.44 -13.64 -5.90
CA THR A 185 -12.47 -14.50 -5.32
C THR A 185 -13.60 -14.73 -6.33
N ASP A 186 -14.00 -15.96 -6.47
CA ASP A 186 -15.11 -16.38 -7.34
C ASP A 186 -15.89 -17.50 -6.67
N LYS A 187 -17.21 -17.31 -6.55
CA LYS A 187 -18.14 -18.30 -5.96
C LYS A 187 -17.68 -18.87 -4.62
N GLY A 188 -17.25 -17.99 -3.73
CA GLY A 188 -16.80 -18.35 -2.38
C GLY A 188 -15.40 -18.98 -2.31
N ARG A 189 -14.59 -18.93 -3.39
CA ARG A 189 -13.26 -19.52 -3.43
C ARG A 189 -12.22 -18.51 -3.87
N PHE A 190 -11.03 -18.62 -3.31
CA PHE A 190 -9.87 -17.91 -3.82
C PHE A 190 -9.28 -18.66 -5.02
N VAL A 191 -9.09 -17.94 -6.13
CA VAL A 191 -8.46 -18.44 -7.36
C VAL A 191 -7.17 -17.63 -7.57
N PRO A 192 -5.99 -18.22 -7.36
CA PRO A 192 -4.72 -17.54 -7.57
C PRO A 192 -4.49 -17.25 -9.06
N ASN A 193 -3.79 -16.16 -9.36
CA ASN A 193 -3.27 -15.90 -10.69
C ASN A 193 -1.87 -16.53 -10.82
N ALA A 194 -1.75 -17.46 -11.74
CA ALA A 194 -0.51 -18.22 -12.00
C ALA A 194 0.56 -17.44 -12.79
N SER A 195 0.47 -16.11 -12.83
CA SER A 195 1.49 -15.28 -13.48
C SER A 195 2.87 -15.52 -12.86
N PRO A 196 3.95 -15.66 -13.65
CA PRO A 196 5.31 -15.78 -13.14
C PRO A 196 5.81 -14.51 -12.42
N LEU A 197 5.10 -13.40 -12.56
CA LEU A 197 5.39 -12.17 -11.84
C LEU A 197 4.91 -12.20 -10.40
N ASN A 198 4.00 -13.11 -10.06
CA ASN A 198 3.50 -13.28 -8.71
C ASN A 198 4.38 -14.24 -7.90
N PRO A 199 4.52 -14.01 -6.58
CA PRO A 199 5.15 -15.00 -5.72
C PRO A 199 4.34 -16.28 -5.69
N SER A 200 5.02 -17.40 -5.54
CA SER A 200 4.38 -18.68 -5.30
C SER A 200 3.70 -18.71 -3.92
N GLN A 201 2.70 -19.58 -3.77
CA GLN A 201 2.06 -19.76 -2.46
C GLN A 201 3.04 -20.26 -1.38
N SER A 202 4.09 -20.99 -1.78
CA SER A 202 5.14 -21.45 -0.85
C SER A 202 5.99 -20.30 -0.32
N GLU A 203 6.30 -19.31 -1.17
CA GLU A 203 7.03 -18.11 -0.73
C GLU A 203 6.22 -17.29 0.29
N LEU A 204 4.91 -17.15 0.08
CA LEU A 204 4.02 -16.45 1.03
C LEU A 204 3.83 -17.20 2.36
N LYS A 205 4.13 -18.51 2.40
CA LYS A 205 4.07 -19.31 3.64
C LYS A 205 5.39 -19.35 4.41
N ARG A 206 6.45 -18.71 3.90
CA ARG A 206 7.72 -18.60 4.62
C ARG A 206 7.51 -17.84 5.93
N ASP A 207 8.23 -18.25 6.97
CA ASP A 207 8.32 -17.49 8.21
C ASP A 207 9.27 -16.31 8.01
N LEU A 208 8.71 -15.12 7.87
CA LEU A 208 9.46 -13.88 7.73
C LEU A 208 9.57 -13.19 9.08
N THR A 209 10.78 -12.73 9.41
CA THR A 209 11.00 -11.95 10.63
C THR A 209 10.50 -10.52 10.46
N SER A 210 10.03 -9.92 11.55
CA SER A 210 9.72 -8.48 11.57
C SER A 210 10.95 -7.65 11.24
N ILE A 211 10.77 -6.58 10.49
CA ILE A 211 11.80 -5.58 10.18
C ILE A 211 11.76 -4.37 11.11
N ALA A 212 10.78 -4.31 11.99
CA ALA A 212 10.53 -3.15 12.84
C ALA A 212 10.38 -3.57 14.30
N PRO A 213 10.71 -2.70 15.27
CA PRO A 213 10.38 -2.89 16.67
C PRO A 213 8.86 -2.82 16.86
N ASP A 214 8.34 -3.28 18.01
CA ASP A 214 6.90 -3.28 18.33
C ASP A 214 6.25 -1.89 18.27
N LYS A 215 7.04 -0.85 18.38
CA LYS A 215 6.61 0.54 18.22
C LYS A 215 7.55 1.26 17.26
N ILE A 216 6.98 1.98 16.31
CA ILE A 216 7.71 2.83 15.37
C ILE A 216 7.41 4.30 15.66
N HIS A 217 8.35 5.15 15.29
CA HIS A 217 8.18 6.60 15.31
C HIS A 217 8.63 7.19 13.97
N LEU A 218 7.69 7.80 13.24
CA LEU A 218 7.88 8.30 11.89
C LEU A 218 8.00 9.84 11.94
N SER A 219 9.20 10.35 12.19
CA SER A 219 9.46 11.80 12.32
C SER A 219 10.19 12.40 11.13
N ARG A 220 11.01 11.61 10.43
CA ARG A 220 11.75 12.05 9.25
C ARG A 220 10.84 12.04 8.03
N LYS A 221 10.65 13.19 7.42
CA LYS A 221 9.74 13.38 6.30
C LYS A 221 10.36 12.91 5.00
N VAL A 222 9.53 12.32 4.14
CA VAL A 222 9.86 11.96 2.75
C VAL A 222 8.93 12.74 1.84
N MET A 223 9.48 13.35 0.79
CA MET A 223 8.72 14.05 -0.25
C MET A 223 8.47 13.11 -1.42
N LEU A 224 7.27 13.15 -2.00
CA LEU A 224 6.93 12.43 -3.21
C LEU A 224 6.66 13.45 -4.33
N LEU A 225 7.36 13.31 -5.45
CA LEU A 225 7.21 14.16 -6.62
C LEU A 225 6.93 13.32 -7.85
N HIS A 226 6.05 13.81 -8.72
CA HIS A 226 5.80 13.24 -10.04
C HIS A 226 6.29 14.21 -11.12
N SER A 227 7.17 13.74 -11.98
CA SER A 227 7.67 14.55 -13.11
C SER A 227 6.55 14.86 -14.10
N TYR A 228 6.45 16.11 -14.50
CA TYR A 228 5.54 16.58 -15.52
C TYR A 228 6.25 17.58 -16.45
N PRO A 229 5.73 17.81 -17.69
CA PRO A 229 6.35 18.75 -18.61
C PRO A 229 6.47 20.16 -18.03
N HIS A 230 7.65 20.76 -18.15
CA HIS A 230 7.97 22.09 -17.63
C HIS A 230 7.91 22.21 -16.09
N MET A 231 8.21 21.11 -15.37
CA MET A 231 8.32 21.11 -13.91
C MET A 231 9.50 22.00 -13.50
N ASP A 232 9.22 23.07 -12.77
CA ASP A 232 10.23 23.98 -12.23
C ASP A 232 10.69 23.52 -10.84
N TYR A 233 11.83 22.83 -10.81
CA TYR A 233 12.40 22.32 -9.57
C TYR A 233 12.94 23.44 -8.66
N SER A 234 13.17 24.66 -9.14
CA SER A 234 13.62 25.78 -8.32
C SER A 234 12.57 26.20 -7.29
N ALA A 235 11.29 26.00 -7.60
CA ALA A 235 10.16 26.30 -6.74
C ALA A 235 9.98 25.26 -5.60
N ILE A 236 10.64 24.10 -5.68
CA ILE A 236 10.51 23.03 -4.70
C ILE A 236 11.59 23.20 -3.63
N ASN A 237 11.19 23.20 -2.36
CA ASN A 237 12.11 23.27 -1.24
C ASN A 237 12.26 21.90 -0.55
N PRO A 238 13.43 21.20 -0.68
CA PRO A 238 13.67 19.92 0.00
C PRO A 238 14.13 20.08 1.46
N ASP A 239 14.27 21.28 1.99
CA ASP A 239 14.71 21.50 3.36
C ASP A 239 13.75 20.86 4.38
N GLY A 240 14.33 20.19 5.38
CA GLY A 240 13.58 19.45 6.40
C GLY A 240 13.03 18.09 5.96
N PHE A 241 13.36 17.64 4.73
CA PHE A 241 13.08 16.27 4.28
C PHE A 241 14.34 15.40 4.36
N ALA A 242 14.15 14.13 4.73
CA ALA A 242 15.22 13.15 4.72
C ALA A 242 15.50 12.62 3.31
N ALA A 243 14.44 12.52 2.51
CA ALA A 243 14.52 12.05 1.14
C ALA A 243 13.43 12.65 0.25
N VAL A 244 13.70 12.68 -1.05
CA VAL A 244 12.76 12.99 -2.11
C VAL A 244 12.66 11.77 -3.03
N ILE A 245 11.47 11.24 -3.21
CA ILE A 245 11.15 10.20 -4.19
C ILE A 245 10.62 10.91 -5.42
N ASN A 246 11.42 10.97 -6.48
CA ASN A 246 11.00 11.54 -7.75
C ASN A 246 10.56 10.44 -8.71
N CYS A 247 9.27 10.35 -8.96
CA CYS A 247 8.69 9.48 -9.97
C CYS A 247 8.95 10.10 -11.35
N GLY A 248 9.82 9.48 -12.13
CA GLY A 248 10.07 9.86 -13.51
C GLY A 248 8.89 9.51 -14.41
N TYR A 249 9.05 9.76 -15.70
CA TYR A 249 8.12 9.23 -16.71
C TYR A 249 8.21 7.69 -16.76
N HIS A 250 7.44 7.05 -17.61
CA HIS A 250 7.31 5.58 -17.66
C HIS A 250 8.65 4.81 -17.84
N CYS A 251 9.72 5.46 -18.32
CA CYS A 251 11.08 4.91 -18.38
C CYS A 251 11.99 5.48 -17.29
N ALA A 252 11.45 5.97 -16.18
CA ALA A 252 12.16 6.66 -15.11
C ALA A 252 12.95 7.90 -15.57
N THR A 253 12.67 8.44 -16.75
CA THR A 253 13.30 9.66 -17.25
C THR A 253 12.73 10.91 -16.58
N ALA A 254 13.56 11.94 -16.44
CA ALA A 254 13.17 13.26 -15.98
C ALA A 254 13.91 14.33 -16.78
N CYS A 255 13.41 15.56 -16.76
CA CYS A 255 14.06 16.66 -17.46
C CYS A 255 15.47 16.92 -16.91
N ASN A 256 16.45 17.00 -17.80
CA ASN A 256 17.84 17.32 -17.49
C ASN A 256 18.43 18.35 -18.46
N SER A 257 17.60 19.28 -18.97
CA SER A 257 17.98 20.27 -19.98
C SER A 257 18.73 21.49 -19.41
N GLY A 258 19.07 21.45 -18.12
CA GLY A 258 19.74 22.56 -17.43
C GLY A 258 18.79 23.61 -16.85
N GLY A 259 19.31 24.50 -16.02
CA GLY A 259 18.53 25.55 -15.33
C GLY A 259 17.52 25.00 -14.33
N SER A 260 16.47 25.77 -14.08
CA SER A 260 15.45 25.44 -13.07
C SER A 260 14.61 24.20 -13.39
N LEU A 261 14.60 23.76 -14.63
CA LEU A 261 13.85 22.56 -15.07
C LEU A 261 14.67 21.27 -14.92
N SER A 262 15.94 21.37 -14.53
CA SER A 262 16.85 20.23 -14.48
C SER A 262 16.74 19.47 -13.16
N LEU A 263 16.49 18.16 -13.23
CA LEU A 263 16.58 17.27 -12.06
C LEU A 263 18.02 17.22 -11.49
N ALA A 264 19.06 17.41 -12.34
CA ALA A 264 20.45 17.49 -11.88
C ALA A 264 20.66 18.69 -10.94
N SER A 265 20.18 19.88 -11.32
CA SER A 265 20.25 21.07 -10.46
C SER A 265 19.45 20.91 -9.17
N PHE A 266 18.33 20.18 -9.24
CA PHE A 266 17.56 19.85 -8.04
C PHE A 266 18.28 18.85 -7.14
N ALA A 267 19.03 17.90 -7.70
CA ALA A 267 19.86 16.97 -6.92
C ALA A 267 20.91 17.71 -6.10
N GLU A 268 21.58 18.72 -6.67
CA GLU A 268 22.51 19.59 -5.95
C GLU A 268 21.81 20.32 -4.79
N LYS A 269 20.59 20.82 -5.03
CA LYS A 269 19.77 21.48 -4.00
C LYS A 269 19.39 20.50 -2.88
N CYS A 270 18.98 19.27 -3.22
CA CYS A 270 18.69 18.23 -2.24
C CYS A 270 19.92 17.91 -1.38
N ALA A 271 21.08 17.69 -2.01
CA ALA A 271 22.34 17.42 -1.31
C ALA A 271 22.75 18.56 -0.37
N ALA A 272 22.57 19.82 -0.79
CA ALA A 272 22.83 21.00 0.05
C ALA A 272 21.92 21.07 1.28
N CYS A 273 20.72 20.50 1.21
CA CYS A 273 19.77 20.41 2.34
C CYS A 273 19.93 19.11 3.15
N GLY A 274 20.82 18.20 2.76
CA GLY A 274 20.99 16.89 3.39
C GLY A 274 19.84 15.91 3.11
N ALA A 275 19.11 16.12 2.01
CA ALA A 275 18.05 15.24 1.54
C ALA A 275 18.57 14.33 0.43
N ASP A 276 18.29 13.03 0.51
CA ASP A 276 18.62 12.08 -0.54
C ASP A 276 17.60 12.16 -1.69
N LEU A 277 18.06 12.12 -2.93
CA LEU A 277 17.19 12.10 -4.11
C LEU A 277 17.17 10.71 -4.73
N TRP A 278 15.96 10.16 -4.84
CA TRP A 278 15.67 8.88 -5.49
C TRP A 278 14.89 9.10 -6.77
N LEU A 279 15.29 8.44 -7.85
CA LEU A 279 14.61 8.46 -9.14
C LEU A 279 14.14 7.06 -9.52
N GLY A 280 12.93 6.93 -10.06
CA GLY A 280 12.38 5.67 -10.56
C GLY A 280 10.94 5.80 -11.08
N SER A 281 10.27 4.70 -11.36
CA SER A 281 10.76 3.32 -11.18
C SER A 281 11.51 2.86 -12.42
N PHE A 282 12.74 2.43 -12.25
CA PHE A 282 13.47 1.77 -13.34
C PHE A 282 12.98 0.34 -13.53
N LYS A 283 13.14 -0.21 -14.73
CA LYS A 283 12.84 -1.62 -15.04
C LYS A 283 14.15 -2.40 -15.04
N SER A 284 14.34 -3.30 -14.10
CA SER A 284 15.60 -4.05 -13.97
C SER A 284 15.85 -5.03 -15.12
N ALA A 285 14.78 -5.41 -15.85
CA ALA A 285 14.91 -6.27 -17.03
C ALA A 285 15.44 -5.54 -18.28
N GLU A 286 15.46 -4.21 -18.27
CA GLU A 286 16.03 -3.42 -19.36
C GLU A 286 17.53 -3.22 -19.11
N ASN A 287 18.36 -3.71 -20.05
CA ASN A 287 19.82 -3.56 -19.99
C ASN A 287 20.29 -2.19 -20.51
N GLU A 288 19.39 -1.42 -21.11
CA GLU A 288 19.69 -0.13 -21.71
C GLU A 288 19.11 1.01 -20.85
N VAL A 289 19.97 1.97 -20.56
CA VAL A 289 19.58 3.18 -19.81
C VAL A 289 19.59 4.37 -20.76
N TYR A 290 18.58 5.20 -20.71
CA TYR A 290 18.57 6.45 -21.48
C TYR A 290 19.76 7.32 -21.08
N ALA A 291 20.37 8.04 -22.06
CA ALA A 291 21.52 8.90 -21.81
C ALA A 291 21.25 9.97 -20.73
N SER A 292 20.01 10.47 -20.64
CA SER A 292 19.60 11.40 -19.59
C SER A 292 19.65 10.76 -18.20
N ASN A 293 19.22 9.49 -18.08
CA ASN A 293 19.26 8.76 -16.84
C ASN A 293 20.69 8.40 -16.42
N ASP A 294 21.52 7.94 -17.38
CA ASP A 294 22.93 7.65 -17.12
C ASP A 294 23.67 8.90 -16.58
N ALA A 295 23.39 10.07 -17.18
CA ALA A 295 23.94 11.33 -16.68
C ALA A 295 23.49 11.67 -15.26
N LEU A 296 22.22 11.42 -14.91
CA LEU A 296 21.68 11.65 -13.56
C LEU A 296 22.27 10.69 -12.53
N LEU A 297 22.39 9.41 -12.88
CA LEU A 297 22.97 8.39 -12.00
C LEU A 297 24.46 8.65 -11.71
N LYS A 298 25.21 9.15 -12.70
CA LYS A 298 26.62 9.57 -12.53
C LYS A 298 26.80 10.74 -11.57
N LEU A 299 25.74 11.52 -11.32
CA LEU A 299 25.73 12.59 -10.31
C LEU A 299 25.39 12.07 -8.90
N GLY A 300 25.26 10.75 -8.73
CA GLY A 300 24.96 10.13 -7.43
C GLY A 300 23.47 10.14 -7.05
N ILE A 301 22.56 10.43 -8.00
CA ILE A 301 21.14 10.26 -7.76
C ILE A 301 20.87 8.76 -7.61
N ARG A 302 20.18 8.40 -6.50
CA ARG A 302 19.85 7.02 -6.18
C ARG A 302 18.69 6.54 -7.06
N GLN A 303 18.61 5.24 -7.31
CA GLN A 303 17.54 4.66 -8.11
C GLN A 303 16.72 3.66 -7.32
N PHE A 304 15.42 3.56 -7.64
CA PHE A 304 14.58 2.44 -7.24
C PHE A 304 13.98 1.74 -8.46
N THR A 305 13.75 0.44 -8.35
CA THR A 305 13.41 -0.41 -9.50
C THR A 305 12.20 -1.30 -9.23
N ASP A 306 11.42 -1.58 -10.28
CA ASP A 306 10.37 -2.60 -10.34
C ASP A 306 9.29 -2.51 -9.26
N MET A 307 9.06 -1.33 -8.69
CA MET A 307 8.03 -1.10 -7.68
C MET A 307 7.22 0.17 -7.98
N SER A 308 5.98 0.20 -7.50
CA SER A 308 5.12 1.38 -7.61
C SER A 308 5.67 2.56 -6.78
N TRP A 309 5.21 3.77 -7.08
CA TRP A 309 5.61 4.94 -6.28
C TRP A 309 5.02 4.91 -4.87
N GLU A 310 3.84 4.30 -4.67
CA GLU A 310 3.26 4.11 -3.33
C GLU A 310 4.14 3.19 -2.48
N ALA A 311 4.61 2.09 -3.08
CA ALA A 311 5.55 1.19 -2.43
C ALA A 311 6.90 1.88 -2.18
N ALA A 312 7.46 2.59 -3.18
CA ALA A 312 8.73 3.28 -3.05
C ALA A 312 8.69 4.38 -1.97
N TYR A 313 7.61 5.20 -1.96
CA TYR A 313 7.42 6.24 -0.96
C TYR A 313 7.35 5.65 0.46
N THR A 314 6.48 4.67 0.67
CA THR A 314 6.28 4.07 2.00
C THR A 314 7.50 3.28 2.46
N LYS A 315 8.22 2.65 1.54
CA LYS A 315 9.51 2.00 1.81
C LYS A 315 10.57 3.01 2.24
N ALA A 316 10.66 4.16 1.55
CA ALA A 316 11.55 5.24 1.95
C ALA A 316 11.17 5.82 3.32
N VAL A 317 9.87 6.00 3.61
CA VAL A 317 9.44 6.40 4.96
C VAL A 317 10.01 5.45 6.01
N LEU A 318 9.97 4.14 5.80
CA LEU A 318 10.55 3.17 6.72
C LEU A 318 12.09 3.21 6.72
N ALA A 319 12.72 3.27 5.56
CA ALA A 319 14.18 3.31 5.41
C ALA A 319 14.84 4.44 6.21
N TYR A 320 14.18 5.60 6.25
CA TYR A 320 14.69 6.78 6.96
C TYR A 320 14.23 6.90 8.41
N ASN A 321 13.31 6.06 8.88
CA ASN A 321 12.76 6.14 10.24
C ASN A 321 13.02 4.90 11.10
N LEU A 322 13.28 3.72 10.51
CA LEU A 322 13.60 2.54 11.29
C LEU A 322 15.02 2.63 11.86
N PRO A 323 15.23 2.20 13.12
CA PRO A 323 16.56 2.25 13.75
C PRO A 323 17.54 1.31 13.06
N ASN A 324 18.82 1.71 13.02
CA ASN A 324 19.93 0.93 12.46
C ASN A 324 19.72 0.47 11.00
N THR A 325 18.97 1.25 10.22
CA THR A 325 18.68 0.95 8.83
C THR A 325 19.58 1.77 7.91
N ASP A 326 20.32 1.10 7.04
CA ASP A 326 20.95 1.72 5.89
C ASP A 326 19.89 1.92 4.81
N ALA A 327 19.61 3.19 4.47
CA ALA A 327 18.53 3.52 3.55
C ALA A 327 18.81 3.02 2.12
N ASP A 328 20.06 3.05 1.67
CA ASP A 328 20.43 2.57 0.34
C ASP A 328 20.22 1.06 0.23
N GLU A 329 20.73 0.30 1.20
CA GLU A 329 20.53 -1.15 1.26
C GLU A 329 19.05 -1.50 1.35
N PHE A 330 18.31 -0.84 2.26
CA PHE A 330 16.89 -1.12 2.49
C PHE A 330 16.06 -0.89 1.23
N MET A 331 16.31 0.21 0.51
CA MET A 331 15.56 0.54 -0.71
C MET A 331 15.86 -0.44 -1.86
N GLN A 332 17.04 -1.04 -1.93
CA GLN A 332 17.42 -1.99 -2.98
C GLN A 332 16.89 -3.42 -2.72
N ARG A 333 16.69 -3.82 -1.47
CA ARG A 333 16.17 -5.15 -1.11
C ARG A 333 14.70 -5.30 -1.47
N ASN A 334 14.30 -6.50 -1.88
CA ASN A 334 12.88 -6.87 -2.00
C ASN A 334 12.37 -7.31 -0.63
N ILE A 335 11.77 -6.38 0.12
CA ILE A 335 11.38 -6.60 1.52
C ILE A 335 10.12 -7.45 1.64
N TYR A 336 9.09 -7.15 0.81
CA TYR A 336 7.82 -7.86 0.85
C TYR A 336 7.13 -7.86 -0.52
N PHE A 337 7.78 -8.46 -1.51
CA PHE A 337 7.26 -8.66 -2.88
C PHE A 337 6.94 -7.37 -3.66
N GLU A 338 7.39 -6.20 -3.21
CA GLU A 338 7.17 -4.94 -3.91
C GLU A 338 7.90 -4.88 -5.26
N GLN A 339 9.04 -5.57 -5.38
CA GLN A 339 9.76 -5.66 -6.64
C GLN A 339 9.19 -6.80 -7.49
N VAL A 340 8.53 -6.44 -8.58
CA VAL A 340 7.85 -7.40 -9.46
C VAL A 340 8.84 -8.36 -10.11
N GLY A 341 8.53 -9.66 -10.05
CA GLY A 341 9.34 -10.70 -10.68
C GLY A 341 10.66 -11.01 -9.97
N LYS A 342 10.92 -10.43 -8.80
CA LYS A 342 12.12 -10.71 -8.02
C LYS A 342 11.81 -11.54 -6.77
N PRO A 343 12.73 -12.43 -6.35
CA PRO A 343 12.60 -13.14 -5.08
C PRO A 343 12.73 -12.15 -3.90
N LEU A 344 12.23 -12.56 -2.73
CA LEU A 344 12.49 -11.84 -1.49
C LEU A 344 13.99 -11.81 -1.20
N SER A 345 14.46 -10.67 -0.71
CA SER A 345 15.80 -10.55 -0.14
C SER A 345 15.81 -11.16 1.26
N ASP A 346 16.83 -11.94 1.54
CA ASP A 346 17.05 -12.57 2.84
C ASP A 346 17.35 -11.57 3.96
#